data_62c454cdb2a7202a416dbcd78b4dbd9b
#
_entry.id   62c454cdb2a7202a416dbcd78b4dbd9b
#
_cell.length_a   1.000
_cell.length_b   1.000
_cell.length_c   1.000
_cell.angle_alpha   90.00
_cell.angle_beta   90.00
_cell.angle_gamma   90.00
#
_symmetry.space_group_name_H-M   'P 1'
#
loop_
_entity.id
_entity.type
_entity.pdbx_description
1 polymer ?
#
loop_
_entity_poly.entity_id
_entity_poly.type
_entity_poly.pdbx_seq_one_letter_code
_entity_poly.pdbx_strand_id
1 'polypeptide(L)'
;AYRYMKDPKVISVKTEEVTLKNINQFVVETTDRRKQDALCSVLDEDNPFMAIIFCRTKRRVDNLEEALHKRGYNCDKLHGDLAQAKRERVMKKFKNMDTQYLIATDVAARGLDITGVTHVYSYDIPENAESYIHRIGRTGRAGEEGKTCLFIDPKDKRLLETKIGRAHV
;
A
#
# COMPACT_ATOMS: atom_id res chain seq x y z
N ALA A 1 16.71 -5.26 -11.10
CA ALA A 1 16.39 -6.39 -10.27
C ALA A 1 16.06 -5.96 -8.85
N TYR A 2 15.25 -6.72 -8.21
CA TYR A 2 14.84 -6.51 -6.84
C TYR A 2 14.74 -7.86 -6.15
N ARG A 3 14.60 -7.86 -4.84
CA ARG A 3 14.33 -9.09 -4.13
C ARG A 3 13.45 -8.83 -2.91
N TYR A 4 12.69 -9.83 -2.53
CA TYR A 4 11.84 -9.79 -1.37
C TYR A 4 12.65 -9.99 -0.10
N MET A 5 12.24 -9.29 0.93
CA MET A 5 12.77 -9.47 2.26
C MET A 5 11.60 -9.60 3.21
N LYS A 6 11.49 -10.73 3.87
CA LYS A 6 10.45 -10.93 4.88
C LYS A 6 11.04 -10.55 6.22
N ASP A 7 10.86 -9.31 6.63
CA ASP A 7 11.44 -8.84 7.87
C ASP A 7 10.56 -7.81 8.59
N PRO A 8 9.72 -8.23 9.49
CA PRO A 8 8.90 -7.31 10.28
C PRO A 8 9.67 -6.59 11.38
N LYS A 9 10.92 -6.96 11.65
CA LYS A 9 11.68 -6.39 12.78
C LYS A 9 11.84 -4.89 12.69
N VAL A 10 12.09 -4.38 11.49
CA VAL A 10 12.32 -2.96 11.26
C VAL A 10 11.03 -2.16 11.40
N ILE A 11 9.90 -2.80 11.27
CA ILE A 11 8.62 -2.15 11.17
C ILE A 11 7.62 -2.61 12.22
N SER A 12 8.03 -3.33 13.23
CA SER A 12 7.08 -3.78 14.25
C SER A 12 6.70 -2.63 15.18
N VAL A 13 5.44 -2.56 15.53
CA VAL A 13 4.91 -1.54 16.43
C VAL A 13 4.05 -2.24 17.46
N LYS A 14 4.34 -1.99 18.74
CA LYS A 14 3.71 -2.72 19.85
C LYS A 14 2.21 -2.56 19.95
N THR A 15 1.69 -1.39 19.65
CA THR A 15 0.28 -1.08 19.89
C THR A 15 -0.69 -1.87 19.02
N GLU A 16 -0.21 -2.40 17.92
CA GLU A 16 -1.06 -3.07 16.94
C GLU A 16 -0.68 -4.53 16.73
N GLU A 17 -0.15 -5.17 17.75
CA GLU A 17 0.30 -6.56 17.65
C GLU A 17 -0.75 -7.53 17.14
N VAL A 18 -1.99 -7.37 17.58
CA VAL A 18 -3.07 -8.27 17.14
C VAL A 18 -3.30 -8.17 15.64
N THR A 19 -3.26 -6.95 15.09
CA THR A 19 -3.42 -6.74 13.66
C THR A 19 -2.24 -7.31 12.88
N LEU A 20 -1.03 -7.13 13.39
CA LEU A 20 0.18 -7.56 12.71
C LEU A 20 0.35 -9.07 12.64
N LYS A 21 -0.22 -9.82 13.57
CA LYS A 21 -0.05 -11.28 13.62
C LYS A 21 -0.55 -12.00 12.38
N ASN A 22 -1.57 -11.45 11.72
CA ASN A 22 -2.16 -12.09 10.55
C ASN A 22 -1.66 -11.49 9.25
N ILE A 23 -0.62 -10.67 9.31
CA ILE A 23 -0.13 -9.96 8.13
C ILE A 23 1.31 -10.39 7.83
N ASN A 24 1.52 -10.92 6.64
CA ASN A 24 2.86 -11.22 6.14
C ASN A 24 3.45 -9.95 5.55
N GLN A 25 4.54 -9.48 6.12
CA GLN A 25 5.17 -8.21 5.76
C GLN A 25 6.45 -8.44 4.97
N PHE A 26 6.53 -7.80 3.82
CA PHE A 26 7.68 -7.90 2.92
C PHE A 26 8.24 -6.52 2.63
N VAL A 27 9.55 -6.47 2.42
CA VAL A 27 10.22 -5.26 1.96
C VAL A 27 10.85 -5.58 0.61
N VAL A 28 10.60 -4.72 -0.36
CA VAL A 28 11.16 -4.85 -1.70
C VAL A 28 12.14 -3.70 -1.90
N GLU A 29 13.43 -4.02 -2.00
CA GLU A 29 14.45 -3.02 -2.23
C GLU A 29 14.57 -2.75 -3.73
N THR A 30 14.49 -1.50 -4.11
CA THR A 30 14.56 -1.08 -5.51
C THR A 30 15.04 0.37 -5.56
N THR A 31 15.18 0.92 -6.74
CA THR A 31 15.48 2.35 -6.92
C THR A 31 14.22 3.06 -7.40
N ASP A 32 14.16 4.38 -7.21
CA ASP A 32 13.03 5.17 -7.71
C ASP A 32 12.81 4.92 -9.21
N ARG A 33 13.88 4.77 -9.95
CA ARG A 33 13.84 4.54 -11.38
C ARG A 33 13.18 3.22 -11.74
N ARG A 34 13.36 2.19 -10.90
CA ARG A 34 12.84 0.84 -11.15
C ARG A 34 11.61 0.50 -10.34
N LYS A 35 11.17 1.42 -9.51
CA LYS A 35 10.10 1.16 -8.56
C LYS A 35 8.81 0.70 -9.24
N GLN A 36 8.44 1.33 -10.33
CA GLN A 36 7.24 0.96 -11.06
C GLN A 36 7.33 -0.46 -11.63
N ASP A 37 8.47 -0.80 -12.22
CA ASP A 37 8.66 -2.15 -12.75
C ASP A 37 8.66 -3.19 -11.63
N ALA A 38 9.28 -2.87 -10.50
CA ALA A 38 9.29 -3.74 -9.34
C ALA A 38 7.87 -3.96 -8.82
N LEU A 39 7.08 -2.88 -8.72
CA LEU A 39 5.68 -3.00 -8.32
C LEU A 39 4.92 -3.93 -9.26
N CYS A 40 5.02 -3.70 -10.56
CA CYS A 40 4.29 -4.50 -11.54
C CYS A 40 4.68 -5.97 -11.49
N SER A 41 5.97 -6.28 -11.27
CA SER A 41 6.42 -7.65 -11.11
C SER A 41 5.77 -8.31 -9.90
N VAL A 42 5.67 -7.59 -8.80
CA VAL A 42 5.04 -8.10 -7.59
C VAL A 42 3.53 -8.27 -7.78
N LEU A 43 2.87 -7.30 -8.42
CA LEU A 43 1.44 -7.41 -8.70
C LEU A 43 1.13 -8.62 -9.57
N ASP A 44 1.95 -8.87 -10.58
CA ASP A 44 1.76 -10.02 -11.48
C ASP A 44 1.96 -11.34 -10.75
N GLU A 45 2.97 -11.40 -9.89
CA GLU A 45 3.24 -12.61 -9.11
C GLU A 45 2.13 -12.88 -8.09
N ASP A 46 1.70 -11.84 -7.37
CA ASP A 46 0.68 -11.99 -6.33
C ASP A 46 -0.72 -12.18 -6.91
N ASN A 47 -1.01 -11.50 -8.00
CA ASN A 47 -2.35 -11.46 -8.61
C ASN A 47 -3.45 -11.38 -7.54
N PRO A 48 -3.44 -10.33 -6.71
CA PRO A 48 -4.36 -10.26 -5.57
C PRO A 48 -5.80 -10.11 -6.02
N PHE A 49 -6.70 -10.64 -5.21
CA PHE A 49 -8.12 -10.51 -5.47
C PHE A 49 -8.56 -9.05 -5.33
N MET A 50 -8.06 -8.35 -4.32
CA MET A 50 -8.45 -6.98 -4.01
C MET A 50 -7.30 -6.32 -3.25
N ALA A 51 -6.75 -5.25 -3.79
CA ALA A 51 -5.57 -4.63 -3.20
C ALA A 51 -5.65 -3.11 -3.19
N ILE A 52 -4.94 -2.50 -2.25
CA ILE A 52 -4.77 -1.06 -2.20
C ILE A 52 -3.28 -0.74 -2.33
N ILE A 53 -2.97 0.29 -3.13
CA ILE A 53 -1.61 0.76 -3.35
C ILE A 53 -1.51 2.18 -2.83
N PHE A 54 -0.64 2.42 -1.87
CA PHE A 54 -0.47 3.73 -1.25
C PHE A 54 0.67 4.52 -1.87
N CYS A 55 0.39 5.77 -2.21
CA CYS A 55 1.37 6.75 -2.64
C CYS A 55 1.32 7.94 -1.69
N ARG A 56 2.42 8.67 -1.57
CA ARG A 56 2.50 9.76 -0.62
C ARG A 56 1.84 11.07 -1.08
N THR A 57 1.68 11.28 -2.39
CA THR A 57 1.10 12.52 -2.91
C THR A 57 0.03 12.24 -3.96
N LYS A 58 -0.86 13.22 -4.16
CA LYS A 58 -1.90 13.14 -5.19
C LYS A 58 -1.28 12.98 -6.57
N ARG A 59 -0.19 13.70 -6.84
CA ARG A 59 0.48 13.63 -8.13
C ARG A 59 1.04 12.23 -8.39
N ARG A 60 1.61 11.61 -7.37
CA ARG A 60 2.15 10.26 -7.53
C ARG A 60 1.03 9.25 -7.75
N VAL A 61 -0.11 9.46 -7.11
CA VAL A 61 -1.31 8.64 -7.37
C VAL A 61 -1.74 8.78 -8.83
N ASP A 62 -1.85 10.00 -9.32
CA ASP A 62 -2.23 10.24 -10.73
C ASP A 62 -1.26 9.58 -11.70
N ASN A 63 0.02 9.76 -11.47
CA ASN A 63 1.05 9.21 -12.36
C ASN A 63 1.05 7.68 -12.35
N LEU A 64 0.92 7.08 -11.19
CA LEU A 64 0.93 5.63 -11.09
C LEU A 64 -0.33 5.02 -11.70
N GLU A 65 -1.48 5.63 -11.46
CA GLU A 65 -2.74 5.15 -12.02
C GLU A 65 -2.68 5.17 -13.56
N GLU A 66 -2.18 6.26 -14.12
CA GLU A 66 -2.03 6.36 -15.57
C GLU A 66 -1.09 5.28 -16.11
N ALA A 67 0.04 5.07 -15.44
CA ALA A 67 1.02 4.07 -15.86
C ALA A 67 0.45 2.65 -15.78
N LEU A 68 -0.26 2.33 -14.71
CA LEU A 68 -0.86 1.01 -14.55
C LEU A 68 -1.98 0.77 -15.55
N HIS A 69 -2.78 1.79 -15.83
CA HIS A 69 -3.81 1.69 -16.88
C HIS A 69 -3.19 1.35 -18.24
N LYS A 70 -2.11 2.01 -18.60
CA LYS A 70 -1.41 1.76 -19.86
C LYS A 70 -0.87 0.33 -19.95
N ARG A 71 -0.55 -0.26 -18.81
CA ARG A 71 -0.07 -1.65 -18.75
C ARG A 71 -1.20 -2.68 -18.67
N GLY A 72 -2.46 -2.22 -18.65
CA GLY A 72 -3.61 -3.12 -18.66
C GLY A 72 -4.11 -3.55 -17.30
N TYR A 73 -3.67 -2.92 -16.22
CA TYR A 73 -4.16 -3.25 -14.88
C TYR A 73 -5.53 -2.65 -14.62
N ASN A 74 -6.35 -3.39 -13.91
CA ASN A 74 -7.68 -2.94 -13.48
C ASN A 74 -7.52 -2.09 -12.21
N CYS A 75 -7.38 -0.79 -12.38
CA CYS A 75 -7.14 0.11 -11.27
C CYS A 75 -7.98 1.38 -11.33
N ASP A 76 -8.22 1.97 -10.16
CA ASP A 76 -8.83 3.28 -9.99
C ASP A 76 -8.03 4.06 -8.95
N LYS A 77 -8.19 5.37 -8.93
CA LYS A 77 -7.47 6.23 -7.99
C LYS A 77 -8.40 6.93 -7.03
N LEU A 78 -7.86 7.31 -5.88
CA LEU A 78 -8.58 8.00 -4.83
C LEU A 78 -7.67 9.01 -4.14
N HIS A 79 -7.96 10.31 -4.30
CA HIS A 79 -7.27 11.37 -3.57
C HIS A 79 -8.17 12.60 -3.43
N GLY A 80 -7.70 13.59 -2.67
CA GLY A 80 -8.51 14.71 -2.24
C GLY A 80 -8.99 15.67 -3.32
N ASP A 81 -8.37 15.65 -4.49
CA ASP A 81 -8.78 16.54 -5.58
C ASP A 81 -9.92 15.98 -6.43
N LEU A 82 -10.33 14.74 -6.18
CA LEU A 82 -11.46 14.16 -6.89
C LEU A 82 -12.78 14.71 -6.34
N ALA A 83 -13.74 14.96 -7.23
CA ALA A 83 -15.07 15.36 -6.82
C ALA A 83 -15.73 14.27 -5.98
N GLN A 84 -16.57 14.66 -5.04
CA GLN A 84 -17.21 13.74 -4.11
C GLN A 84 -17.99 12.63 -4.85
N ALA A 85 -18.72 12.98 -5.90
CA ALA A 85 -19.48 12.00 -6.67
C ALA A 85 -18.56 10.95 -7.31
N LYS A 86 -17.38 11.38 -7.79
CA LYS A 86 -16.43 10.46 -8.37
C LYS A 86 -15.80 9.55 -7.32
N ARG A 87 -15.50 10.09 -6.14
CA ARG A 87 -14.96 9.31 -5.03
C ARG A 87 -15.94 8.21 -4.62
N GLU A 88 -17.21 8.54 -4.54
CA GLU A 88 -18.24 7.57 -4.21
C GLU A 88 -18.36 6.47 -5.25
N ARG A 89 -18.28 6.82 -6.54
CA ARG A 89 -18.31 5.82 -7.62
C ARG A 89 -17.10 4.89 -7.55
N VAL A 90 -15.92 5.45 -7.31
CA VAL A 90 -14.70 4.66 -7.20
C VAL A 90 -14.81 3.67 -6.03
N MET A 91 -15.28 4.14 -4.89
CA MET A 91 -15.44 3.30 -3.72
C MET A 91 -16.48 2.20 -3.93
N LYS A 92 -17.57 2.53 -4.59
CA LYS A 92 -18.60 1.55 -4.89
C LYS A 92 -18.07 0.44 -5.79
N LYS A 93 -17.34 0.81 -6.85
CA LYS A 93 -16.70 -0.16 -7.74
C LYS A 93 -15.72 -1.05 -6.99
N PHE A 94 -14.93 -0.46 -6.12
CA PHE A 94 -13.93 -1.21 -5.36
C PHE A 94 -14.59 -2.18 -4.39
N LYS A 95 -15.60 -1.74 -3.66
CA LYS A 95 -16.35 -2.61 -2.73
C LYS A 95 -17.09 -3.73 -3.44
N ASN A 96 -17.54 -3.48 -4.66
CA ASN A 96 -18.21 -4.50 -5.49
C ASN A 96 -17.21 -5.40 -6.21
N MET A 97 -15.92 -5.20 -5.99
CA MET A 97 -14.86 -6.00 -6.62
C MET A 97 -14.77 -5.83 -8.14
N ASP A 98 -15.29 -4.71 -8.65
CA ASP A 98 -15.15 -4.35 -10.06
C ASP A 98 -13.79 -3.70 -10.34
N THR A 99 -13.11 -3.22 -9.30
CA THR A 99 -11.76 -2.68 -9.37
C THR A 99 -10.84 -3.56 -8.54
N GLN A 100 -9.74 -4.01 -9.15
CA GLN A 100 -8.79 -4.87 -8.46
C GLN A 100 -7.80 -4.08 -7.61
N TYR A 101 -7.29 -2.96 -8.14
CA TYR A 101 -6.28 -2.13 -7.46
C TYR A 101 -6.81 -0.73 -7.22
N LEU A 102 -6.86 -0.32 -5.96
CA LEU A 102 -7.19 1.05 -5.60
C LEU A 102 -5.89 1.78 -5.24
N ILE A 103 -5.59 2.86 -5.96
CA ILE A 103 -4.38 3.65 -5.72
C ILE A 103 -4.79 4.90 -4.96
N ALA A 104 -4.24 5.11 -3.77
CA ALA A 104 -4.71 6.16 -2.88
C ALA A 104 -3.60 6.84 -2.10
N THR A 105 -3.90 8.05 -1.61
CA THR A 105 -3.07 8.69 -0.59
C THR A 105 -3.56 8.26 0.79
N ASP A 106 -2.71 8.41 1.80
CA ASP A 106 -3.09 8.10 3.18
C ASP A 106 -4.28 8.96 3.63
N VAL A 107 -4.25 10.24 3.29
CA VAL A 107 -5.31 11.17 3.70
C VAL A 107 -6.66 10.75 3.13
N ALA A 108 -6.69 10.41 1.85
CA ALA A 108 -7.93 10.01 1.20
C ALA A 108 -8.50 8.71 1.77
N ALA A 109 -7.63 7.76 2.07
CA ALA A 109 -8.04 6.46 2.60
C ALA A 109 -8.45 6.53 4.07
N ARG A 110 -7.89 7.45 4.83
CA ARG A 110 -8.09 7.51 6.30
C ARG A 110 -9.54 7.69 6.70
N GLY A 111 -10.28 8.50 5.99
CA GLY A 111 -11.69 8.78 6.31
C GLY A 111 -12.67 7.78 5.75
N LEU A 112 -12.20 6.71 5.12
CA LEU A 112 -13.07 5.76 4.43
C LEU A 112 -12.94 4.36 5.03
N ASP A 113 -14.05 3.65 5.01
CA ASP A 113 -14.09 2.26 5.45
C ASP A 113 -13.60 1.35 4.32
N ILE A 114 -12.28 1.30 4.17
CA ILE A 114 -11.63 0.41 3.20
C ILE A 114 -10.99 -0.72 3.98
N THR A 115 -11.67 -1.85 4.05
CA THR A 115 -11.19 -3.03 4.76
C THR A 115 -11.44 -4.27 3.93
N GLY A 116 -10.85 -5.38 4.33
CA GLY A 116 -11.06 -6.64 3.63
C GLY A 116 -10.23 -6.80 2.38
N VAL A 117 -9.25 -5.93 2.15
CA VAL A 117 -8.32 -6.13 1.04
C VAL A 117 -7.37 -7.27 1.39
N THR A 118 -6.97 -8.03 0.38
CA THR A 118 -6.05 -9.15 0.58
C THR A 118 -4.60 -8.67 0.64
N HIS A 119 -4.30 -7.57 -0.03
CA HIS A 119 -2.93 -7.07 -0.15
C HIS A 119 -2.89 -5.55 0.01
N VAL A 120 -1.84 -5.07 0.67
CA VAL A 120 -1.54 -3.65 0.78
C VAL A 120 -0.12 -3.43 0.26
N TYR A 121 0.00 -2.54 -0.72
CA TYR A 121 1.30 -2.19 -1.28
C TYR A 121 1.62 -0.74 -0.93
N SER A 122 2.76 -0.52 -0.31
CA SER A 122 3.26 0.83 -0.04
C SER A 122 4.26 1.19 -1.11
N TYR A 123 3.77 1.81 -2.18
CA TYR A 123 4.62 2.27 -3.28
C TYR A 123 5.61 3.32 -2.79
N ASP A 124 5.17 4.17 -1.89
CA ASP A 124 6.02 5.12 -1.18
C ASP A 124 6.00 4.80 0.31
N ILE A 125 7.11 5.06 0.99
CA ILE A 125 7.17 4.83 2.43
C ILE A 125 6.18 5.75 3.15
N PRO A 126 5.58 5.30 4.25
CA PRO A 126 4.70 6.16 5.04
C PRO A 126 5.50 7.20 5.81
N GLU A 127 4.83 8.28 6.23
CA GLU A 127 5.49 9.36 6.97
C GLU A 127 5.97 8.93 8.36
N ASN A 128 5.24 8.02 8.99
CA ASN A 128 5.53 7.59 10.35
C ASN A 128 4.92 6.21 10.60
N ALA A 129 5.17 5.68 11.80
CA ALA A 129 4.69 4.36 12.18
C ALA A 129 3.16 4.29 12.24
N GLU A 130 2.52 5.36 12.70
CA GLU A 130 1.05 5.39 12.75
C GLU A 130 0.44 5.24 11.37
N SER A 131 0.97 5.97 10.38
CA SER A 131 0.52 5.86 9.00
C SER A 131 0.74 4.45 8.45
N TYR A 132 1.87 3.84 8.79
CA TYR A 132 2.15 2.47 8.39
C TYR A 132 1.09 1.50 8.94
N ILE A 133 0.79 1.61 10.23
CA ILE A 133 -0.20 0.76 10.87
C ILE A 133 -1.58 0.96 10.23
N HIS A 134 -1.97 2.21 9.95
CA HIS A 134 -3.23 2.51 9.29
C HIS A 134 -3.30 1.91 7.89
N ARG A 135 -2.16 1.89 7.17
CA ARG A 135 -2.11 1.26 5.85
C ARG A 135 -2.32 -0.23 5.93
N ILE A 136 -1.52 -0.91 6.74
CA ILE A 136 -1.58 -2.38 6.80
C ILE A 136 -2.85 -2.88 7.47
N GLY A 137 -3.47 -2.08 8.32
CA GLY A 137 -4.72 -2.44 8.98
C GLY A 137 -5.90 -2.60 8.04
N ARG A 138 -5.73 -2.33 6.75
CA ARG A 138 -6.77 -2.57 5.74
C ARG A 138 -6.88 -4.05 5.37
N THR A 139 -5.90 -4.84 5.75
CA THR A 139 -5.87 -6.28 5.44
C THR A 139 -5.68 -7.08 6.73
N GLY A 140 -5.76 -8.40 6.65
CA GLY A 140 -5.53 -9.30 7.79
C GLY A 140 -6.61 -9.28 8.85
N ARG A 141 -7.81 -8.89 8.50
CA ARG A 141 -8.92 -8.78 9.45
C ARG A 141 -9.71 -10.07 9.57
N ALA A 142 -10.42 -10.20 10.69
CA ALA A 142 -11.33 -11.34 10.96
C ALA A 142 -10.61 -12.69 10.91
N GLY A 143 -9.35 -12.73 11.30
CA GLY A 143 -8.58 -13.97 11.33
C GLY A 143 -8.03 -14.39 9.98
N GLU A 144 -8.32 -13.65 8.92
CA GLU A 144 -7.78 -13.95 7.60
C GLU A 144 -6.36 -13.40 7.46
N GLU A 145 -5.55 -14.10 6.67
CA GLU A 145 -4.20 -13.65 6.39
C GLU A 145 -4.19 -12.51 5.39
N GLY A 146 -3.29 -11.56 5.60
CA GLY A 146 -3.05 -10.47 4.67
C GLY A 146 -1.59 -10.42 4.27
N LYS A 147 -1.30 -9.72 3.19
CA LYS A 147 0.07 -9.51 2.72
C LYS A 147 0.31 -8.02 2.50
N THR A 148 1.47 -7.55 2.91
CA THR A 148 1.88 -6.18 2.63
C THR A 148 3.30 -6.16 2.07
N CYS A 149 3.54 -5.26 1.11
CA CYS A 149 4.84 -5.04 0.51
C CYS A 149 5.19 -3.57 0.60
N LEU A 150 6.37 -3.28 1.11
CA LEU A 150 6.89 -1.93 1.22
C LEU A 150 8.04 -1.78 0.23
N PHE A 151 7.91 -0.85 -0.71
CA PHE A 151 8.93 -0.59 -1.72
C PHE A 151 9.85 0.51 -1.22
N ILE A 152 11.13 0.23 -1.13
CA ILE A 152 12.11 1.19 -0.61
C ILE A 152 13.28 1.37 -1.56
N ASP A 153 13.72 2.62 -1.68
CA ASP A 153 14.93 3.00 -2.35
C ASP A 153 16.05 3.05 -1.30
N PRO A 154 17.33 2.90 -1.66
CA PRO A 154 18.41 2.99 -0.68
C PRO A 154 18.36 4.26 0.18
N LYS A 155 17.95 5.39 -0.38
CA LYS A 155 17.81 6.63 0.39
C LYS A 155 16.66 6.56 1.40
N ASP A 156 15.68 5.70 1.18
CA ASP A 156 14.55 5.55 2.07
C ASP A 156 14.86 4.71 3.30
N LYS A 157 15.92 3.92 3.26
CA LYS A 157 16.30 3.09 4.40
C LYS A 157 16.51 3.89 5.67
N ARG A 158 17.21 5.01 5.55
CA ARG A 158 17.46 5.89 6.70
C ARG A 158 16.13 6.46 7.22
N LEU A 159 15.26 6.90 6.32
CA LEU A 159 13.97 7.44 6.70
C LEU A 159 13.11 6.38 7.35
N LEU A 160 13.15 5.17 6.85
CA LEU A 160 12.40 4.06 7.41
C LEU A 160 12.82 3.78 8.84
N GLU A 161 14.12 3.72 9.10
CA GLU A 161 14.64 3.50 10.45
C GLU A 161 14.27 4.64 11.38
N THR A 162 14.32 5.87 10.91
CA THR A 162 14.01 7.05 11.71
C THR A 162 12.53 7.19 11.99
N LYS A 163 11.69 6.99 10.98
CA LYS A 163 10.25 7.27 11.08
C LYS A 163 9.43 6.09 11.55
N ILE A 164 9.83 4.89 11.24
CA ILE A 164 9.06 3.68 11.52
C ILE A 164 9.73 2.79 12.52
N GLY A 165 11.00 2.47 12.32
CA GLY A 165 11.74 1.57 13.18
C GLY A 165 11.82 2.05 14.62
N ARG A 166 11.92 3.37 14.84
CA ARG A 166 11.99 3.94 16.18
C ARG A 166 10.72 3.84 16.98
N ALA A 167 9.59 3.73 16.31
CA ALA A 167 8.32 3.66 17.00
C ALA A 167 8.12 2.36 17.76
N HIS A 168 8.98 1.39 17.50
CA HIS A 168 8.86 0.12 18.09
C HIS A 168 9.77 -0.10 19.32
N VAL A 169 10.59 0.87 19.59
CA VAL A 169 11.48 0.83 20.73
C VAL A 169 10.75 1.12 22.03
#